data_3c0cafb0bad27d22e73abe23a041ae90
#
_entry.id   3c0cafb0bad27d22e73abe23a041ae90
#
_cell.length_a   1.000
_cell.length_b   1.000
_cell.length_c   1.000
_cell.angle_alpha   90.00
_cell.angle_beta   90.00
_cell.angle_gamma   90.00
#
_symmetry.space_group_name_H-M   'P 1'
#
loop_
_entity.id
_entity.type
_entity.pdbx_description
1 polymer ?
#
loop_
_entity_poly.entity_id
_entity_poly.type
_entity_poly.pdbx_seq_one_letter_code
_entity_poly.pdbx_strand_id
1 'polypeptide(L)'
;MKQKVIRKDSIYWRLLRLLVAAAVVSVLFFAGLNRIGEYLINYYYYSTDYEEKKDQGYVNRLQKYVEQNQLSTRDSAALSAWVKEQKILSVQIFKDNILMYDSDYADQENIWEEEIEINLYDWMVYYPVQFVDGEALVVLYGMYSYQYYTYAMIAELLLAFALFL
;
A
#
# COMPACT_ATOMS: atom_id res chain seq x y z
N MET A 1 -61.05 29.49 -18.58
CA MET A 1 -59.71 29.34 -18.06
C MET A 1 -58.91 28.53 -19.08
N LYS A 2 -57.95 29.15 -19.81
CA LYS A 2 -57.05 28.43 -20.72
C LYS A 2 -55.91 27.83 -19.92
N GLN A 3 -55.86 26.51 -19.75
CA GLN A 3 -54.73 25.82 -19.20
C GLN A 3 -53.50 26.07 -20.10
N LYS A 4 -52.49 26.74 -19.54
CA LYS A 4 -51.21 26.96 -20.15
C LYS A 4 -50.51 25.60 -20.22
N VAL A 5 -50.60 24.90 -21.37
CA VAL A 5 -49.83 23.70 -21.63
C VAL A 5 -48.36 24.10 -21.51
N ILE A 6 -47.72 23.69 -20.43
CA ILE A 6 -46.28 23.87 -20.22
C ILE A 6 -45.60 23.07 -21.34
N ARG A 7 -45.06 23.80 -22.34
CA ARG A 7 -44.25 23.17 -23.42
C ARG A 7 -43.14 22.38 -22.80
N LYS A 8 -43.25 21.05 -22.81
CA LYS A 8 -42.26 20.06 -22.38
C LYS A 8 -40.91 20.17 -23.11
N ASP A 9 -40.77 21.08 -24.06
CA ASP A 9 -39.61 21.28 -24.94
C ASP A 9 -38.95 22.64 -24.78
N SER A 10 -38.95 23.23 -23.58
CA SER A 10 -38.15 24.43 -23.36
C SER A 10 -36.68 24.08 -23.50
N ILE A 11 -35.88 24.98 -24.08
CA ILE A 11 -34.39 24.84 -24.21
C ILE A 11 -33.78 24.46 -22.89
N TYR A 12 -34.28 25.01 -21.78
CA TYR A 12 -33.88 24.69 -20.43
C TYR A 12 -34.00 23.19 -20.10
N TRP A 13 -35.12 22.55 -20.43
CA TRP A 13 -35.33 21.11 -20.18
C TRP A 13 -34.47 20.22 -21.07
N ARG A 14 -34.12 20.67 -22.28
CA ARG A 14 -33.18 19.95 -23.14
C ARG A 14 -31.78 20.02 -22.61
N LEU A 15 -31.31 21.20 -22.19
CA LEU A 15 -30.01 21.40 -21.56
C LEU A 15 -29.91 20.62 -20.26
N LEU A 16 -30.93 20.67 -19.40
CA LEU A 16 -30.94 19.93 -18.15
C LEU A 16 -30.80 18.41 -18.38
N ARG A 17 -31.56 17.86 -19.35
CA ARG A 17 -31.47 16.44 -19.70
C ARG A 17 -30.09 16.06 -20.22
N LEU A 18 -29.48 16.90 -21.06
CA LEU A 18 -28.12 16.66 -21.56
C LEU A 18 -27.09 16.68 -20.43
N LEU A 19 -27.21 17.63 -19.53
CA LEU A 19 -26.30 17.74 -18.36
C LEU A 19 -26.44 16.54 -17.43
N VAL A 20 -27.67 16.12 -17.14
CA VAL A 20 -27.91 14.91 -16.31
C VAL A 20 -27.42 13.66 -17.04
N ALA A 21 -27.64 13.54 -18.35
CA ALA A 21 -27.13 12.40 -19.11
C ALA A 21 -25.59 12.35 -19.11
N ALA A 22 -24.93 13.50 -19.31
CA ALA A 22 -23.47 13.59 -19.24
C ALA A 22 -22.94 13.19 -17.83
N ALA A 23 -23.57 13.69 -16.77
CA ALA A 23 -23.22 13.32 -15.41
C ALA A 23 -23.36 11.80 -15.16
N VAL A 24 -24.47 11.19 -15.58
CA VAL A 24 -24.68 9.76 -15.45
C VAL A 24 -23.64 8.96 -16.23
N VAL A 25 -23.34 9.35 -17.46
CA VAL A 25 -22.29 8.71 -18.27
C VAL A 25 -20.92 8.81 -17.61
N SER A 26 -20.56 9.99 -17.08
CA SER A 26 -19.28 10.18 -16.37
C SER A 26 -19.17 9.31 -15.13
N VAL A 27 -20.24 9.19 -14.34
CA VAL A 27 -20.27 8.31 -13.15
C VAL A 27 -20.13 6.84 -13.54
N LEU A 28 -20.85 6.38 -14.58
CA LEU A 28 -20.74 5.00 -15.06
C LEU A 28 -19.35 4.70 -15.62
N PHE A 29 -18.77 5.67 -16.34
CA PHE A 29 -17.42 5.55 -16.87
C PHE A 29 -16.37 5.46 -15.75
N PHE A 30 -16.48 6.33 -14.74
CA PHE A 30 -15.62 6.29 -13.56
C PHE A 30 -15.74 4.93 -12.83
N ALA A 31 -16.96 4.46 -12.59
CA ALA A 31 -17.18 3.16 -11.95
C ALA A 31 -16.58 2.00 -12.75
N GLY A 32 -16.68 2.06 -14.08
CA GLY A 32 -16.07 1.08 -14.98
C GLY A 32 -14.54 1.10 -14.93
N LEU A 33 -13.94 2.29 -15.02
CA LEU A 33 -12.48 2.46 -14.89
C LEU A 33 -11.96 1.97 -13.53
N ASN A 34 -12.65 2.34 -12.45
CA ASN A 34 -12.28 1.92 -11.10
C ASN A 34 -12.26 0.40 -10.96
N ARG A 35 -13.28 -0.30 -11.52
CA ARG A 35 -13.30 -1.79 -11.52
C ARG A 35 -12.16 -2.39 -12.33
N ILE A 36 -11.84 -1.81 -13.49
CA ILE A 36 -10.72 -2.28 -14.31
C ILE A 36 -9.39 -2.00 -13.59
N GLY A 37 -9.23 -0.79 -13.04
CA GLY A 37 -8.04 -0.40 -12.28
C GLY A 37 -7.80 -1.31 -11.09
N GLU A 38 -8.83 -1.57 -10.28
CA GLU A 38 -8.78 -2.49 -9.15
C GLU A 38 -8.38 -3.92 -9.60
N TYR A 39 -8.99 -4.42 -10.66
CA TYR A 39 -8.65 -5.74 -11.21
C TYR A 39 -7.19 -5.81 -11.68
N LEU A 40 -6.71 -4.80 -12.42
CA LEU A 40 -5.33 -4.75 -12.92
C LEU A 40 -4.31 -4.61 -11.78
N ILE A 41 -4.61 -3.78 -10.77
CA ILE A 41 -3.76 -3.61 -9.60
C ILE A 41 -3.69 -4.93 -8.84
N ASN A 42 -4.83 -5.56 -8.56
CA ASN A 42 -4.85 -6.85 -7.88
C ASN A 42 -4.11 -7.93 -8.67
N TYR A 43 -4.32 -8.00 -9.97
CA TYR A 43 -3.67 -9.01 -10.81
C TYR A 43 -2.15 -8.83 -10.88
N TYR A 44 -1.67 -7.59 -10.95
CA TYR A 44 -0.25 -7.31 -11.16
C TYR A 44 0.53 -7.16 -9.85
N TYR A 45 0.00 -6.41 -8.89
CA TYR A 45 0.73 -6.06 -7.66
C TYR A 45 0.47 -7.00 -6.49
N TYR A 46 -0.65 -7.71 -6.47
CA TYR A 46 -0.94 -8.77 -5.50
C TYR A 46 -0.65 -10.18 -6.06
N SER A 47 0.05 -10.28 -7.20
CA SER A 47 0.59 -11.57 -7.57
C SER A 47 1.71 -11.91 -6.59
N THR A 48 1.63 -13.08 -5.98
CA THR A 48 2.63 -13.61 -5.03
C THR A 48 4.05 -13.43 -5.54
N ASP A 49 4.27 -13.67 -6.84
CA ASP A 49 5.57 -13.51 -7.50
C ASP A 49 6.12 -12.07 -7.49
N TYR A 50 5.26 -11.06 -7.56
CA TYR A 50 5.70 -9.67 -7.58
C TYR A 50 6.08 -9.20 -6.18
N GLU A 51 5.26 -9.50 -5.18
CA GLU A 51 5.53 -9.16 -3.78
C GLU A 51 6.81 -9.86 -3.33
N GLU A 52 6.95 -11.16 -3.57
CA GLU A 52 8.12 -11.95 -3.20
C GLU A 52 9.41 -11.40 -3.83
N LYS A 53 9.43 -11.08 -5.13
CA LYS A 53 10.59 -10.47 -5.80
C LYS A 53 10.96 -9.11 -5.22
N LYS A 54 9.97 -8.32 -4.84
CA LYS A 54 10.18 -7.01 -4.27
C LYS A 54 10.73 -7.11 -2.86
N ASP A 55 10.13 -7.96 -2.04
CA ASP A 55 10.59 -8.24 -0.69
C ASP A 55 12.00 -8.80 -0.68
N GLN A 56 12.29 -9.76 -1.56
CA GLN A 56 13.66 -10.28 -1.74
C GLN A 56 14.66 -9.16 -2.10
N GLY A 57 14.23 -8.17 -2.88
CA GLY A 57 15.05 -6.99 -3.17
C GLY A 57 15.35 -6.15 -1.93
N TYR A 58 14.38 -6.00 -1.02
CA TYR A 58 14.59 -5.31 0.26
C TYR A 58 15.45 -6.13 1.21
N VAL A 59 15.19 -7.43 1.32
CA VAL A 59 15.99 -8.35 2.13
C VAL A 59 17.46 -8.33 1.72
N ASN A 60 17.75 -8.38 0.43
CA ASN A 60 19.12 -8.31 -0.08
C ASN A 60 19.81 -6.98 0.24
N ARG A 61 19.06 -5.86 0.25
CA ARG A 61 19.60 -4.56 0.68
C ARG A 61 19.83 -4.51 2.19
N LEU A 62 18.91 -5.06 2.97
CA LEU A 62 19.06 -5.17 4.42
C LEU A 62 20.27 -6.04 4.76
N GLN A 63 20.43 -7.21 4.14
CA GLN A 63 21.58 -8.08 4.33
C GLN A 63 22.90 -7.34 4.08
N LYS A 64 22.99 -6.63 2.95
CA LYS A 64 24.15 -5.79 2.64
C LYS A 64 24.41 -4.72 3.69
N TYR A 65 23.38 -4.05 4.15
CA TYR A 65 23.50 -2.99 5.16
C TYR A 65 23.97 -3.55 6.50
N VAL A 66 23.42 -4.69 6.93
CA VAL A 66 23.81 -5.42 8.13
C VAL A 66 25.28 -5.84 8.06
N GLU A 67 25.72 -6.43 6.95
CA GLU A 67 27.11 -6.87 6.74
C GLU A 67 28.09 -5.69 6.74
N GLN A 68 27.76 -4.60 6.02
CA GLN A 68 28.65 -3.43 5.91
C GLN A 68 28.84 -2.71 7.24
N ASN A 69 27.83 -2.69 8.10
CA ASN A 69 27.85 -2.00 9.39
C ASN A 69 28.08 -2.95 10.56
N GLN A 70 28.22 -4.27 10.31
CA GLN A 70 28.40 -5.31 11.33
C GLN A 70 27.33 -5.23 12.43
N LEU A 71 26.06 -5.16 12.02
CA LEU A 71 24.95 -4.97 12.93
C LEU A 71 24.53 -6.27 13.61
N SER A 72 24.13 -6.15 14.87
CA SER A 72 23.42 -7.19 15.61
C SER A 72 21.89 -6.95 15.52
N THR A 73 21.11 -7.95 15.90
CA THR A 73 19.64 -7.84 15.94
C THR A 73 19.15 -6.78 16.94
N ARG A 74 20.02 -6.32 17.87
CA ARG A 74 19.73 -5.33 18.92
C ARG A 74 20.11 -3.90 18.53
N ASP A 75 20.69 -3.67 17.36
CA ASP A 75 21.13 -2.34 16.91
C ASP A 75 19.94 -1.53 16.37
N SER A 76 18.93 -1.30 17.22
CA SER A 76 17.65 -0.68 16.88
C SER A 76 17.80 0.69 16.19
N ALA A 77 18.75 1.52 16.64
CA ALA A 77 18.98 2.84 16.07
C ALA A 77 19.45 2.78 14.60
N ALA A 78 20.37 1.85 14.27
CA ALA A 78 20.86 1.66 12.91
C ALA A 78 19.77 1.04 12.01
N LEU A 79 19.04 0.06 12.53
CA LEU A 79 17.92 -0.55 11.83
C LEU A 79 16.80 0.47 11.54
N SER A 80 16.46 1.32 12.51
CA SER A 80 15.49 2.40 12.32
C SER A 80 15.93 3.43 11.28
N ALA A 81 17.22 3.78 11.24
CA ALA A 81 17.77 4.66 10.22
C ALA A 81 17.58 4.05 8.82
N TRP A 82 17.90 2.77 8.65
CA TRP A 82 17.73 2.07 7.39
C TRP A 82 16.25 2.01 6.97
N VAL A 83 15.34 1.67 7.88
CA VAL A 83 13.89 1.60 7.58
C VAL A 83 13.35 2.97 7.18
N LYS A 84 13.74 4.05 7.87
CA LYS A 84 13.33 5.44 7.54
C LYS A 84 13.75 5.85 6.12
N GLU A 85 14.89 5.36 5.63
CA GLU A 85 15.31 5.59 4.24
C GLU A 85 14.41 4.89 3.21
N GLN A 86 13.82 3.74 3.56
CA GLN A 86 12.95 2.99 2.66
C GLN A 86 11.55 3.63 2.50
N LYS A 87 11.10 4.50 3.42
CA LYS A 87 9.87 5.33 3.43
C LYS A 87 8.53 4.61 3.48
N ILE A 88 8.45 3.38 2.97
CA ILE A 88 7.20 2.64 2.75
C ILE A 88 7.26 1.22 3.31
N LEU A 89 8.23 0.94 4.15
CA LEU A 89 8.51 -0.39 4.64
C LEU A 89 8.47 -0.38 6.16
N SER A 90 7.70 -1.31 6.73
CA SER A 90 7.81 -1.71 8.14
C SER A 90 8.53 -3.05 8.21
N VAL A 91 9.36 -3.21 9.22
CA VAL A 91 10.24 -4.37 9.39
C VAL A 91 10.11 -4.92 10.80
N GLN A 92 9.91 -6.22 10.90
CA GLN A 92 10.04 -6.97 12.16
C GLN A 92 11.17 -7.98 12.03
N ILE A 93 11.96 -8.15 13.10
CA ILE A 93 13.09 -9.07 13.15
C ILE A 93 12.90 -10.01 14.34
N PHE A 94 12.90 -11.29 14.06
CA PHE A 94 12.75 -12.36 15.04
C PHE A 94 14.01 -13.20 15.13
N LYS A 95 14.45 -13.49 16.35
CA LYS A 95 15.55 -14.41 16.62
C LYS A 95 15.11 -15.38 17.70
N ASP A 96 15.27 -16.68 17.46
CA ASP A 96 14.88 -17.73 18.40
C ASP A 96 13.40 -17.60 18.85
N ASN A 97 12.49 -17.22 17.93
CA ASN A 97 11.06 -16.92 18.15
C ASN A 97 10.78 -15.71 19.06
N ILE A 98 11.78 -14.90 19.33
CA ILE A 98 11.67 -13.67 20.11
C ILE A 98 11.71 -12.48 19.15
N LEU A 99 10.79 -11.51 19.31
CA LEU A 99 10.81 -10.26 18.58
C LEU A 99 11.96 -9.39 19.09
N MET A 100 12.97 -9.19 18.24
CA MET A 100 14.17 -8.41 18.55
C MET A 100 14.04 -6.94 18.13
N TYR A 101 13.27 -6.69 17.06
CA TYR A 101 13.09 -5.35 16.52
C TYR A 101 11.74 -5.25 15.82
N ASP A 102 11.04 -4.13 16.01
CA ASP A 102 9.84 -3.73 15.27
C ASP A 102 9.94 -2.25 14.93
N SER A 103 9.90 -1.93 13.64
CA SER A 103 10.04 -0.56 13.15
C SER A 103 8.90 0.36 13.57
N ASP A 104 7.70 -0.18 13.79
CA ASP A 104 6.52 0.61 14.15
C ASP A 104 6.54 1.05 15.62
N TYR A 105 7.35 0.37 16.43
CA TYR A 105 7.53 0.65 17.86
C TYR A 105 8.94 1.09 18.23
N ALA A 106 9.84 1.25 17.27
CA ALA A 106 11.26 1.52 17.50
C ALA A 106 11.55 2.84 18.27
N ASP A 107 10.63 3.80 18.23
CA ASP A 107 10.75 5.08 18.93
C ASP A 107 10.18 5.04 20.38
N GLN A 108 9.69 3.88 20.86
CA GLN A 108 9.14 3.71 22.21
C GLN A 108 10.18 3.00 23.09
N GLU A 109 10.82 3.74 23.99
CA GLU A 109 11.95 3.28 24.83
C GLU A 109 11.66 2.10 25.77
N ASN A 110 10.40 1.67 25.97
CA ASN A 110 10.02 0.75 27.04
C ASN A 110 9.33 -0.56 26.60
N ILE A 111 9.26 -0.87 25.31
CA ILE A 111 8.52 -2.07 24.84
C ILE A 111 9.39 -3.34 24.91
N TRP A 112 10.70 -3.20 24.97
CA TRP A 112 11.66 -4.30 24.81
C TRP A 112 12.10 -4.96 26.14
N GLU A 113 11.53 -4.57 27.28
CA GLU A 113 11.88 -5.19 28.58
C GLU A 113 11.23 -6.57 28.80
N GLU A 114 10.17 -6.90 28.05
CA GLU A 114 9.58 -8.23 28.06
C GLU A 114 9.89 -8.96 26.76
N GLU A 115 10.56 -10.12 26.86
CA GLU A 115 10.74 -11.04 25.73
C GLU A 115 9.35 -11.50 25.26
N ILE A 116 8.87 -10.90 24.18
CA ILE A 116 7.59 -11.31 23.58
C ILE A 116 7.87 -12.56 22.75
N GLU A 117 7.57 -13.72 23.30
CA GLU A 117 7.55 -14.98 22.56
C GLU A 117 6.36 -14.98 21.61
N ILE A 118 6.63 -14.89 20.33
CA ILE A 118 5.58 -14.85 19.29
C ILE A 118 5.54 -16.21 18.61
N ASN A 119 4.35 -16.80 18.56
CA ASN A 119 4.09 -17.89 17.63
C ASN A 119 4.16 -17.35 16.21
N LEU A 120 5.17 -17.79 15.45
CA LEU A 120 5.32 -17.45 14.04
C LEU A 120 4.03 -17.86 13.30
N TYR A 121 3.40 -16.90 12.62
CA TYR A 121 2.15 -17.16 11.90
C TYR A 121 2.43 -17.81 10.55
N ASP A 122 1.76 -18.91 10.24
CA ASP A 122 1.90 -19.65 8.98
C ASP A 122 1.59 -18.82 7.71
N TRP A 123 0.92 -17.68 7.85
CA TRP A 123 0.54 -16.81 6.74
C TRP A 123 1.57 -15.70 6.46
N MET A 124 2.62 -15.56 7.29
CA MET A 124 3.69 -14.58 7.09
C MET A 124 4.86 -15.20 6.33
N VAL A 125 5.47 -14.41 5.46
CA VAL A 125 6.69 -14.80 4.76
C VAL A 125 7.90 -14.31 5.57
N TYR A 126 8.75 -15.25 5.95
CA TYR A 126 9.95 -15.00 6.74
C TYR A 126 11.19 -15.12 5.87
N TYR A 127 12.05 -14.12 5.92
CA TYR A 127 13.29 -14.07 5.17
C TYR A 127 14.49 -14.18 6.11
N PRO A 128 15.37 -15.19 5.93
CA PRO A 128 16.58 -15.29 6.75
C PRO A 128 17.57 -14.17 6.40
N VAL A 129 18.09 -13.50 7.43
CA VAL A 129 19.13 -12.47 7.34
C VAL A 129 20.21 -12.78 8.37
N GLN A 130 21.48 -12.74 7.94
CA GLN A 130 22.62 -13.02 8.78
C GLN A 130 23.10 -11.75 9.48
N PHE A 131 22.97 -11.69 10.79
CA PHE A 131 23.50 -10.64 11.67
C PHE A 131 24.82 -11.10 12.32
N VAL A 132 25.51 -10.17 12.99
CA VAL A 132 26.75 -10.51 13.70
C VAL A 132 26.49 -11.50 14.85
N ASP A 133 25.35 -11.40 15.48
CA ASP A 133 24.93 -12.25 16.61
C ASP A 133 24.17 -13.53 16.16
N GLY A 134 24.10 -13.80 14.85
CA GLY A 134 23.51 -15.01 14.26
C GLY A 134 22.45 -14.74 13.23
N GLU A 135 21.84 -15.82 12.72
CA GLU A 135 20.73 -15.73 11.77
C GLU A 135 19.45 -15.27 12.50
N ALA A 136 18.69 -14.38 11.84
CA ALA A 136 17.40 -13.94 12.29
C ALA A 136 16.39 -13.97 11.14
N LEU A 137 15.12 -14.12 11.46
CA LEU A 137 14.02 -14.09 10.52
C LEU A 137 13.44 -12.68 10.42
N VAL A 138 13.36 -12.17 9.21
CA VAL A 138 12.86 -10.83 8.93
C VAL A 138 11.50 -10.94 8.24
N VAL A 139 10.53 -10.18 8.72
CA VAL A 139 9.23 -9.98 8.09
C VAL A 139 9.15 -8.55 7.57
N LEU A 140 8.71 -8.40 6.34
CA LEU A 140 8.55 -7.11 5.69
C LEU A 140 7.07 -6.81 5.48
N TYR A 141 6.66 -5.62 5.87
CA TYR A 141 5.32 -5.11 5.60
C TYR A 141 5.44 -3.88 4.70
N GLY A 142 5.07 -4.03 3.42
CA GLY A 142 5.14 -2.94 2.46
C GLY A 142 3.77 -2.35 2.16
N MET A 143 3.60 -1.02 2.28
CA MET A 143 2.39 -0.31 1.84
C MET A 143 2.41 0.00 0.34
N TYR A 144 3.00 -0.87 -0.47
CA TYR A 144 3.23 -0.59 -1.91
C TYR A 144 1.94 -0.43 -2.70
N SER A 145 0.95 -1.27 -2.42
CA SER A 145 -0.33 -1.29 -3.12
C SER A 145 -1.16 -0.05 -2.85
N TYR A 146 -1.14 0.48 -1.63
CA TYR A 146 -1.96 1.64 -1.25
C TYR A 146 -1.64 2.90 -2.08
N GLN A 147 -0.36 3.15 -2.37
CA GLN A 147 0.04 4.29 -3.19
C GLN A 147 -0.44 4.17 -4.63
N TYR A 148 -0.36 2.98 -5.22
CA TYR A 148 -0.82 2.73 -6.58
C TYR A 148 -2.34 2.86 -6.70
N TYR A 149 -3.10 2.39 -5.72
CA TYR A 149 -4.55 2.62 -5.65
C TYR A 149 -4.88 4.10 -5.62
N THR A 150 -4.19 4.88 -4.81
CA THR A 150 -4.43 6.32 -4.70
C THR A 150 -4.16 7.03 -6.04
N TYR A 151 -3.04 6.73 -6.70
CA TYR A 151 -2.71 7.33 -7.99
C TYR A 151 -3.67 6.90 -9.10
N ALA A 152 -4.06 5.63 -9.15
CA ALA A 152 -5.03 5.13 -10.10
C ALA A 152 -6.38 5.84 -9.92
N MET A 153 -6.88 5.94 -8.69
CA MET A 153 -8.13 6.62 -8.38
C MET A 153 -8.11 8.10 -8.78
N ILE A 154 -7.01 8.81 -8.54
CA ILE A 154 -6.86 10.22 -8.95
C ILE A 154 -6.88 10.34 -10.48
N ALA A 155 -6.16 9.47 -11.19
CA ALA A 155 -6.13 9.47 -12.66
C ALA A 155 -7.51 9.18 -13.26
N GLU A 156 -8.24 8.21 -12.71
CA GLU A 156 -9.60 7.85 -13.11
C GLU A 156 -10.59 8.99 -12.88
N LEU A 157 -10.48 9.68 -11.74
CA LEU A 157 -11.31 10.84 -11.42
C LEU A 157 -11.07 11.99 -12.40
N LEU A 158 -9.80 12.27 -12.76
CA LEU A 158 -9.44 13.29 -13.75
C LEU A 158 -9.97 12.93 -15.14
N LEU A 159 -9.91 11.67 -15.56
CA LEU A 159 -10.46 11.20 -16.82
C LEU A 159 -11.99 11.31 -16.85
N ALA A 160 -12.66 10.93 -15.78
CA ALA A 160 -14.12 11.06 -15.69
C ALA A 160 -14.57 12.53 -15.71
N PHE A 161 -13.79 13.43 -15.08
CA PHE A 161 -14.08 14.86 -15.10
C PHE A 161 -13.85 15.46 -16.49
N ALA A 162 -12.80 15.05 -17.19
CA ALA A 162 -12.53 15.49 -18.58
C ALA A 162 -13.64 15.07 -19.57
N LEU A 163 -14.31 13.93 -19.30
CA LEU A 163 -15.48 13.49 -20.09
C LEU A 163 -16.74 14.31 -19.80
N PHE A 164 -16.82 14.89 -18.60
CA PHE A 164 -17.98 15.70 -18.22
C PHE A 164 -17.94 17.11 -18.82
N LEU A 165 -16.74 17.67 -19.06
CA LEU A 165 -16.53 18.97 -19.69
C LEU A 165 -16.74 18.94 -21.21
#